data_53c11aa90f81f36ebfab025bb4f870d7
#
_entry.id   53c11aa90f81f36ebfab025bb4f870d7
#
_cell.length_a   1.000
_cell.length_b   1.000
_cell.length_c   1.000
_cell.angle_alpha   90.00
_cell.angle_beta   90.00
_cell.angle_gamma   90.00
#
_symmetry.space_group_name_H-M   'P 1'
#
loop_
_entity.id
_entity.type
_entity.pdbx_description
1 polymer ?
#
loop_
_entity_poly.entity_id
_entity_poly.type
_entity_poly.pdbx_seq_one_letter_code
_entity_poly.pdbx_strand_id
1 'polypeptide(L)'
;MTTSDSYTPRPEHHFTFGLWTVGNVGRDPFGDPVRPTLAPTRIVEQLAKLGAYGVNLHDNDLVPRDASHAERDRIVAEFKRALVDNGVCVPMATTNLFGDPVFRDGAFTSNDAKVRRYALQKTMNAIDLGVELGAKTYVFWGGREGTETNAAKDLQEATKWFRDAINFLCDYVRAQKYDLRFALEPKPNEPRGDIFLPTIGHMLAFIYTLEHPEMVGLNPEVAHDQMAGLDFTHGVAQALEEGKLFHVDLNAQKPGRFDQDLRFGSEDLKGAFFLVRLLEDARWTGMRHFDSHAYRTEDEQGVWDFAAGSMRTYLNLKDKVARFNADAEIQGLLGELRSRGATLGQRVRYSDAEARAIRAERFDLDALRTRGYAYERLDQLTMELLMGVR
;
A
#
# COMPACT_ATOMS: atom_id res chain seq x y z
N MET A 1 30.03 -25.84 4.98
CA MET A 1 29.47 -24.69 4.25
C MET A 1 28.05 -24.51 4.77
N THR A 2 27.82 -23.52 5.60
CA THR A 2 26.46 -23.14 6.01
C THR A 2 25.75 -22.66 4.76
N THR A 3 24.74 -23.39 4.29
CA THR A 3 23.83 -22.92 3.23
C THR A 3 23.27 -21.58 3.70
N SER A 4 23.58 -20.48 3.01
CA SER A 4 22.97 -19.19 3.31
C SER A 4 21.46 -19.38 3.22
N ASP A 5 20.74 -19.01 4.27
CA ASP A 5 19.27 -19.07 4.27
C ASP A 5 18.75 -18.19 3.14
N SER A 6 18.13 -18.81 2.12
CA SER A 6 17.63 -18.12 0.93
C SER A 6 16.52 -17.10 1.21
N TYR A 7 15.98 -17.12 2.44
CA TYR A 7 14.92 -16.23 2.90
C TYR A 7 15.43 -15.11 3.83
N THR A 8 16.75 -14.89 3.86
CA THR A 8 17.33 -13.76 4.58
C THR A 8 17.04 -12.46 3.83
N PRO A 9 16.37 -11.46 4.46
CA PRO A 9 16.11 -10.18 3.83
C PRO A 9 17.41 -9.43 3.49
N ARG A 10 17.38 -8.65 2.42
CA ARG A 10 18.48 -7.80 1.96
C ARG A 10 17.93 -6.52 1.35
N PRO A 11 18.70 -5.44 1.29
CA PRO A 11 18.26 -4.16 0.74
C PRO A 11 17.67 -4.25 -0.68
N GLU A 12 18.19 -5.13 -1.54
CA GLU A 12 17.69 -5.31 -2.91
C GLU A 12 16.26 -5.85 -2.99
N HIS A 13 15.69 -6.33 -1.89
CA HIS A 13 14.28 -6.73 -1.83
C HIS A 13 13.32 -5.54 -1.68
N HIS A 14 13.84 -4.35 -1.39
CA HIS A 14 13.10 -3.10 -1.22
C HIS A 14 12.01 -3.16 -0.13
N PHE A 15 12.29 -3.87 0.98
CA PHE A 15 11.41 -3.89 2.14
C PHE A 15 11.53 -2.63 2.97
N THR A 16 10.39 -2.05 3.35
CA THR A 16 10.34 -0.85 4.19
C THR A 16 9.33 -0.98 5.32
N PHE A 17 9.55 -0.23 6.39
CA PHE A 17 8.69 -0.12 7.55
C PHE A 17 8.48 1.35 7.91
N GLY A 18 7.33 1.69 8.48
CA GLY A 18 7.11 3.01 9.06
C GLY A 18 7.76 3.15 10.44
N LEU A 19 8.18 4.35 10.82
CA LEU A 19 8.54 4.63 12.21
C LEU A 19 7.37 4.33 13.15
N TRP A 20 6.13 4.50 12.67
CA TRP A 20 4.88 4.20 13.41
C TRP A 20 4.58 2.70 13.51
N THR A 21 5.08 1.86 12.60
CA THR A 21 4.83 0.42 12.59
C THR A 21 5.70 -0.31 13.60
N VAL A 22 7.02 -0.29 13.41
CA VAL A 22 7.97 -0.91 14.36
C VAL A 22 8.19 -0.06 15.62
N GLY A 23 7.83 1.21 15.60
CA GLY A 23 7.79 2.08 16.77
C GLY A 23 6.46 2.04 17.52
N ASN A 24 5.50 1.20 17.09
CA ASN A 24 4.21 1.05 17.76
C ASN A 24 4.38 0.59 19.21
N VAL A 25 3.85 1.38 20.14
CA VAL A 25 4.01 1.13 21.57
C VAL A 25 2.97 0.13 22.16
N GLY A 26 2.11 -0.43 21.31
CA GLY A 26 1.06 -1.36 21.72
C GLY A 26 -0.07 -0.70 22.54
N ARG A 27 -0.34 0.57 22.31
CA ARG A 27 -1.51 1.26 22.84
C ARG A 27 -2.74 0.90 22.00
N ASP A 28 -3.88 0.74 22.68
CA ASP A 28 -5.19 0.59 22.04
C ASP A 28 -6.23 1.53 22.70
N PRO A 29 -7.47 1.62 22.20
CA PRO A 29 -8.50 2.47 22.80
C PRO A 29 -8.88 2.11 24.26
N PHE A 30 -8.49 0.94 24.74
CA PHE A 30 -8.86 0.39 26.04
C PHE A 30 -7.67 0.26 27.01
N GLY A 31 -6.44 0.53 26.57
CA GLY A 31 -5.26 0.33 27.41
C GLY A 31 -4.06 1.20 27.07
N ASP A 32 -3.23 1.41 28.09
CA ASP A 32 -1.98 2.16 27.99
C ASP A 32 -0.94 1.43 27.14
N PRO A 33 0.13 2.13 26.69
CA PRO A 33 1.27 1.51 26.05
C PRO A 33 1.87 0.36 26.85
N VAL A 34 2.26 -0.72 26.19
CA VAL A 34 2.93 -1.88 26.80
C VAL A 34 4.42 -1.95 26.47
N ARG A 35 4.88 -1.11 25.57
CA ARG A 35 6.29 -0.98 25.16
C ARG A 35 6.76 0.46 25.26
N PRO A 36 8.06 0.69 25.52
CA PRO A 36 8.63 2.03 25.49
C PRO A 36 8.62 2.59 24.04
N THR A 37 8.61 3.91 23.94
CA THR A 37 8.86 4.59 22.64
C THR A 37 10.32 4.39 22.23
N LEU A 38 10.55 3.90 21.04
CA LEU A 38 11.89 3.74 20.48
C LEU A 38 12.33 5.04 19.80
N ALA A 39 13.60 5.40 19.98
CA ALA A 39 14.19 6.51 19.22
C ALA A 39 14.24 6.18 17.73
N PRO A 40 13.91 7.11 16.81
CA PRO A 40 13.98 6.89 15.38
C PRO A 40 15.35 6.37 14.89
N THR A 41 16.44 6.84 15.46
CA THR A 41 17.79 6.35 15.15
C THR A 41 17.99 4.89 15.55
N ARG A 42 17.42 4.46 16.68
CA ARG A 42 17.44 3.06 17.12
C ARG A 42 16.64 2.16 16.18
N ILE A 43 15.50 2.66 15.66
CA ILE A 43 14.69 1.94 14.68
C ILE A 43 15.50 1.72 13.40
N VAL A 44 16.18 2.76 12.89
CA VAL A 44 17.06 2.67 11.71
C VAL A 44 18.13 1.59 11.89
N GLU A 45 18.85 1.60 13.03
CA GLU A 45 19.87 0.59 13.35
C GLU A 45 19.31 -0.86 13.33
N GLN A 46 18.15 -1.07 13.90
CA GLN A 46 17.56 -2.41 13.98
C GLN A 46 17.04 -2.88 12.61
N LEU A 47 16.39 -2.00 11.84
CA LEU A 47 15.93 -2.32 10.48
C LEU A 47 17.12 -2.67 9.56
N ALA A 48 18.24 -1.94 9.67
CA ALA A 48 19.46 -2.27 8.94
C ALA A 48 19.98 -3.68 9.27
N LYS A 49 20.01 -4.06 10.55
CA LYS A 49 20.44 -5.41 10.99
C LYS A 49 19.54 -6.51 10.46
N LEU A 50 18.26 -6.21 10.25
CA LEU A 50 17.30 -7.15 9.67
C LEU A 50 17.35 -7.21 8.14
N GLY A 51 18.13 -6.33 7.48
CA GLY A 51 18.25 -6.27 6.02
C GLY A 51 17.11 -5.50 5.33
N ALA A 52 16.41 -4.63 6.04
CA ALA A 52 15.44 -3.72 5.44
C ALA A 52 16.14 -2.68 4.55
N TYR A 53 15.47 -2.27 3.48
CA TYR A 53 15.95 -1.25 2.55
C TYR A 53 15.75 0.17 3.10
N GLY A 54 14.61 0.43 3.72
CA GLY A 54 14.26 1.78 4.10
C GLY A 54 13.30 1.87 5.28
N VAL A 55 13.17 3.09 5.77
CA VAL A 55 12.22 3.50 6.79
C VAL A 55 11.37 4.65 6.27
N ASN A 56 10.07 4.61 6.54
CA ASN A 56 9.10 5.62 6.17
C ASN A 56 8.65 6.40 7.42
N LEU A 57 8.12 7.60 7.26
CA LEU A 57 7.71 8.42 8.41
C LEU A 57 6.55 9.36 8.11
N HIS A 58 5.72 9.61 9.13
CA HIS A 58 4.97 10.85 9.22
C HIS A 58 5.89 11.96 9.73
N ASP A 59 5.57 13.18 9.39
CA ASP A 59 6.32 14.36 9.83
C ASP A 59 6.58 14.37 11.35
N ASN A 60 5.56 14.01 12.15
CA ASN A 60 5.63 14.04 13.61
C ASN A 60 6.14 12.74 14.27
N ASP A 61 6.42 11.68 13.53
CA ASP A 61 7.15 10.52 14.05
C ASP A 61 8.62 10.87 14.31
N LEU A 62 9.14 11.82 13.56
CA LEU A 62 10.53 12.28 13.67
C LEU A 62 10.66 13.61 14.40
N VAL A 63 9.90 14.62 13.99
CA VAL A 63 10.01 15.99 14.53
C VAL A 63 8.79 16.32 15.37
N PRO A 64 8.92 16.52 16.70
CA PRO A 64 7.82 16.95 17.55
C PRO A 64 7.17 18.23 17.02
N ARG A 65 5.84 18.33 17.13
CA ARG A 65 5.07 19.46 16.59
C ARG A 65 5.48 20.81 17.15
N ASP A 66 5.91 20.83 18.40
CA ASP A 66 6.31 22.02 19.16
C ASP A 66 7.83 22.26 19.14
N ALA A 67 8.58 21.49 18.34
CA ALA A 67 10.01 21.66 18.21
C ALA A 67 10.35 23.03 17.63
N SER A 68 11.34 23.71 18.22
CA SER A 68 11.97 24.89 17.63
C SER A 68 12.72 24.54 16.35
N HIS A 69 12.98 25.54 15.51
CA HIS A 69 13.79 25.32 14.30
C HIS A 69 15.15 24.69 14.60
N ALA A 70 15.85 25.15 15.64
CA ALA A 70 17.14 24.60 16.02
C ALA A 70 17.05 23.15 16.49
N GLU A 71 15.98 22.80 17.20
CA GLU A 71 15.73 21.42 17.64
C GLU A 71 15.37 20.52 16.46
N ARG A 72 14.50 20.98 15.57
CA ARG A 72 14.18 20.29 14.31
C ARG A 72 15.46 19.99 13.53
N ASP A 73 16.31 20.98 13.34
CA ASP A 73 17.54 20.83 12.56
C ASP A 73 18.51 19.82 13.20
N ARG A 74 18.61 19.84 14.54
CA ARG A 74 19.41 18.86 15.29
C ARG A 74 18.87 17.43 15.09
N ILE A 75 17.55 17.24 15.28
CA ILE A 75 16.89 15.92 15.13
C ILE A 75 17.08 15.38 13.72
N VAL A 76 16.83 16.21 12.71
CA VAL A 76 16.98 15.83 11.29
C VAL A 76 18.43 15.48 10.97
N ALA A 77 19.41 16.26 11.46
CA ALA A 77 20.80 15.98 11.26
C ALA A 77 21.26 14.66 11.92
N GLU A 78 20.77 14.37 13.12
CA GLU A 78 21.03 13.10 13.83
C GLU A 78 20.43 11.91 13.06
N PHE A 79 19.19 12.05 12.60
CA PHE A 79 18.50 11.01 11.83
C PHE A 79 19.20 10.74 10.49
N LYS A 80 19.57 11.79 9.74
CA LYS A 80 20.35 11.67 8.49
C LYS A 80 21.67 10.93 8.69
N ARG A 81 22.37 11.18 9.80
CA ARG A 81 23.59 10.43 10.13
C ARG A 81 23.29 8.96 10.36
N ALA A 82 22.27 8.65 11.16
CA ALA A 82 21.86 7.26 11.40
C ALA A 82 21.51 6.52 10.10
N LEU A 83 20.81 7.18 9.16
CA LEU A 83 20.50 6.61 7.85
C LEU A 83 21.77 6.27 7.07
N VAL A 84 22.72 7.21 6.99
CA VAL A 84 23.99 7.02 6.26
C VAL A 84 24.85 5.94 6.90
N ASP A 85 25.02 5.99 8.23
CA ASP A 85 25.85 5.04 8.98
C ASP A 85 25.34 3.59 8.88
N ASN A 86 24.05 3.40 8.66
CA ASN A 86 23.41 2.09 8.58
C ASN A 86 23.00 1.67 7.14
N GLY A 87 23.19 2.52 6.13
CA GLY A 87 22.83 2.23 4.75
C GLY A 87 21.33 2.07 4.53
N VAL A 88 20.49 2.74 5.31
CA VAL A 88 19.01 2.77 5.20
C VAL A 88 18.60 4.08 4.56
N CYS A 89 17.56 4.07 3.72
CA CYS A 89 17.03 5.27 3.08
C CYS A 89 15.60 5.60 3.56
N VAL A 90 15.10 6.77 3.15
CA VAL A 90 13.69 7.17 3.33
C VAL A 90 13.05 7.26 1.94
N PRO A 91 12.45 6.19 1.42
CA PRO A 91 11.86 6.20 0.08
C PRO A 91 10.48 6.84 0.04
N MET A 92 9.76 6.87 1.17
CA MET A 92 8.41 7.43 1.28
C MET A 92 8.27 8.25 2.55
N ALA A 93 7.53 9.35 2.44
CA ALA A 93 7.10 10.17 3.56
C ALA A 93 5.59 10.42 3.48
N THR A 94 4.99 10.83 4.59
CA THR A 94 3.57 11.18 4.70
C THR A 94 3.37 12.26 5.78
N THR A 95 2.13 12.74 5.93
CA THR A 95 1.76 13.74 6.94
C THR A 95 0.68 13.19 7.87
N ASN A 96 0.86 13.35 9.17
CA ASN A 96 -0.20 13.05 10.12
C ASN A 96 -1.27 14.15 10.10
N LEU A 97 -2.34 13.92 9.34
CA LEU A 97 -3.52 14.79 9.25
C LEU A 97 -4.74 14.21 10.00
N PHE A 98 -4.51 13.36 11.00
CA PHE A 98 -5.57 12.61 11.67
C PHE A 98 -5.43 12.58 13.19
N GLY A 99 -4.22 12.56 13.74
CA GLY A 99 -3.97 12.40 15.18
C GLY A 99 -4.27 13.65 16.01
N ASP A 100 -4.10 14.86 15.47
CA ASP A 100 -4.39 16.09 16.17
C ASP A 100 -5.91 16.36 16.19
N PRO A 101 -6.51 16.73 17.33
CA PRO A 101 -7.93 17.09 17.44
C PRO A 101 -8.40 18.18 16.47
N VAL A 102 -7.50 19.00 15.93
CA VAL A 102 -7.84 20.00 14.89
C VAL A 102 -8.43 19.35 13.64
N PHE A 103 -8.04 18.13 13.32
CA PHE A 103 -8.49 17.38 12.13
C PHE A 103 -9.71 16.49 12.38
N ARG A 104 -10.38 16.61 13.53
CA ARG A 104 -11.54 15.76 13.88
C ARG A 104 -12.67 15.76 12.86
N ASP A 105 -12.83 16.85 12.06
CA ASP A 105 -13.82 16.94 10.96
C ASP A 105 -13.21 16.76 9.56
N GLY A 106 -12.02 16.22 9.47
CA GLY A 106 -11.24 16.14 8.25
C GLY A 106 -10.13 17.18 8.23
N ALA A 107 -9.19 17.01 7.33
CA ALA A 107 -8.12 17.96 7.06
C ALA A 107 -8.45 18.77 5.79
N PHE A 108 -8.29 18.19 4.62
CA PHE A 108 -8.61 18.83 3.34
C PHE A 108 -10.11 18.94 3.08
N THR A 109 -10.93 18.10 3.70
CA THR A 109 -12.39 18.12 3.54
C THR A 109 -13.13 18.69 4.75
N SER A 110 -12.43 19.30 5.71
CA SER A 110 -13.05 19.95 6.87
C SER A 110 -14.03 21.05 6.42
N ASN A 111 -15.15 21.18 7.13
CA ASN A 111 -16.09 22.29 6.95
C ASN A 111 -15.43 23.66 7.28
N ASP A 112 -14.40 23.68 8.15
CA ASP A 112 -13.67 24.90 8.49
C ASP A 112 -12.53 25.17 7.50
N ALA A 113 -12.66 26.26 6.74
CA ALA A 113 -11.64 26.70 5.77
C ALA A 113 -10.27 26.97 6.41
N LYS A 114 -10.20 27.35 7.70
CA LYS A 114 -8.93 27.58 8.40
C LYS A 114 -8.22 26.23 8.65
N VAL A 115 -8.98 25.19 8.97
CA VAL A 115 -8.43 23.83 9.11
C VAL A 115 -7.88 23.32 7.77
N ARG A 116 -8.61 23.51 6.66
CA ARG A 116 -8.12 23.16 5.32
C ARG A 116 -6.81 23.90 4.96
N ARG A 117 -6.72 25.19 5.27
CA ARG A 117 -5.48 25.96 5.03
C ARG A 117 -4.33 25.49 5.93
N TYR A 118 -4.60 25.17 7.19
CA TYR A 118 -3.60 24.60 8.08
C TYR A 118 -3.13 23.22 7.62
N ALA A 119 -4.03 22.38 7.12
CA ALA A 119 -3.66 21.10 6.53
C ALA A 119 -2.70 21.27 5.35
N LEU A 120 -2.95 22.21 4.43
CA LEU A 120 -2.02 22.53 3.33
C LEU A 120 -0.67 23.00 3.85
N GLN A 121 -0.65 23.93 4.83
CA GLN A 121 0.59 24.43 5.42
C GLN A 121 1.43 23.31 6.04
N LYS A 122 0.77 22.47 6.87
CA LYS A 122 1.43 21.32 7.53
C LYS A 122 1.98 20.35 6.49
N THR A 123 1.20 20.07 5.44
CA THR A 123 1.60 19.14 4.38
C THR A 123 2.78 19.68 3.57
N MET A 124 2.81 20.96 3.21
CA MET A 124 3.98 21.53 2.53
C MET A 124 5.26 21.38 3.36
N ASN A 125 5.19 21.69 4.67
CA ASN A 125 6.35 21.52 5.56
C ASN A 125 6.80 20.05 5.66
N ALA A 126 5.85 19.12 5.66
CA ALA A 126 6.15 17.70 5.71
C ALA A 126 6.69 17.16 4.37
N ILE A 127 6.22 17.69 3.24
CA ILE A 127 6.80 17.42 1.91
C ILE A 127 8.27 17.87 1.88
N ASP A 128 8.55 19.09 2.34
CA ASP A 128 9.92 19.63 2.38
C ASP A 128 10.84 18.74 3.23
N LEU A 129 10.37 18.30 4.39
CA LEU A 129 11.10 17.36 5.25
C LEU A 129 11.30 16.01 4.54
N GLY A 130 10.27 15.46 3.92
CA GLY A 130 10.37 14.20 3.18
C GLY A 130 11.40 14.27 2.05
N VAL A 131 11.37 15.33 1.26
CA VAL A 131 12.34 15.57 0.17
C VAL A 131 13.76 15.77 0.73
N GLU A 132 13.90 16.50 1.83
CA GLU A 132 15.19 16.67 2.53
C GLU A 132 15.80 15.34 2.98
N LEU A 133 14.95 14.38 3.35
CA LEU A 133 15.34 13.02 3.76
C LEU A 133 15.51 12.05 2.57
N GLY A 134 15.13 12.45 1.35
CA GLY A 134 15.32 11.66 0.13
C GLY A 134 14.08 10.94 -0.39
N ALA A 135 12.90 11.20 0.17
CA ALA A 135 11.65 10.59 -0.28
C ALA A 135 11.36 10.88 -1.77
N LYS A 136 10.86 9.87 -2.48
CA LYS A 136 10.44 9.93 -3.89
C LYS A 136 8.94 9.70 -4.06
N THR A 137 8.30 9.14 -3.05
CA THR A 137 6.86 8.95 -3.00
C THR A 137 6.33 9.63 -1.73
N TYR A 138 5.20 10.32 -1.86
CA TYR A 138 4.52 10.93 -0.73
C TYR A 138 3.10 10.37 -0.65
N VAL A 139 2.80 9.70 0.44
CA VAL A 139 1.50 9.04 0.65
C VAL A 139 0.52 9.99 1.33
N PHE A 140 -0.74 9.93 0.94
CA PHE A 140 -1.86 10.57 1.60
C PHE A 140 -2.85 9.51 2.06
N TRP A 141 -2.87 9.26 3.36
CA TRP A 141 -3.94 8.53 4.02
C TRP A 141 -5.00 9.50 4.53
N GLY A 142 -6.22 9.33 4.02
CA GLY A 142 -7.33 10.21 4.31
C GLY A 142 -8.20 9.78 5.49
N GLY A 143 -7.62 9.29 6.59
CA GLY A 143 -8.36 8.67 7.68
C GLY A 143 -9.42 9.54 8.37
N ARG A 144 -9.32 10.88 8.26
CA ARG A 144 -10.35 11.82 8.73
C ARG A 144 -11.19 12.43 7.62
N GLU A 145 -10.87 12.15 6.36
CA GLU A 145 -11.60 12.67 5.20
C GLU A 145 -12.89 11.90 4.97
N GLY A 146 -13.94 12.27 5.68
CA GLY A 146 -15.21 11.54 5.65
C GLY A 146 -16.26 12.14 6.58
N THR A 147 -17.26 11.34 6.95
CA THR A 147 -18.35 11.76 7.84
C THR A 147 -18.80 10.63 8.76
N GLU A 148 -19.44 10.97 9.87
CA GLU A 148 -20.31 10.09 10.67
C GLU A 148 -21.77 10.22 10.26
N THR A 149 -22.13 11.33 9.60
CA THR A 149 -23.49 11.57 9.06
C THR A 149 -23.42 12.48 7.85
N ASN A 150 -24.09 12.08 6.78
CA ASN A 150 -24.12 12.82 5.54
C ASN A 150 -24.84 14.18 5.66
N ALA A 151 -25.64 14.38 6.70
CA ALA A 151 -26.28 15.67 6.97
C ALA A 151 -25.31 16.79 7.40
N ALA A 152 -24.11 16.42 7.84
CA ALA A 152 -23.15 17.37 8.41
C ALA A 152 -22.22 18.01 7.37
N LYS A 153 -22.22 17.54 6.11
CA LYS A 153 -21.24 17.97 5.11
C LYS A 153 -21.85 17.99 3.71
N ASP A 154 -21.52 19.01 2.91
CA ASP A 154 -21.76 18.97 1.49
C ASP A 154 -20.72 18.03 0.84
N LEU A 155 -21.19 16.85 0.44
CA LEU A 155 -20.33 15.77 -0.06
C LEU A 155 -19.68 16.10 -1.40
N GLN A 156 -20.38 16.89 -2.25
CA GLN A 156 -19.82 17.34 -3.53
C GLN A 156 -18.72 18.37 -3.31
N GLU A 157 -18.97 19.36 -2.46
CA GLU A 157 -17.98 20.38 -2.14
C GLU A 157 -16.77 19.78 -1.41
N ALA A 158 -16.98 18.84 -0.49
CA ALA A 158 -15.87 18.14 0.18
C ALA A 158 -14.95 17.42 -0.83
N THR A 159 -15.52 16.77 -1.83
CA THR A 159 -14.75 16.12 -2.91
C THR A 159 -13.97 17.16 -3.75
N LYS A 160 -14.57 18.33 -4.02
CA LYS A 160 -13.88 19.42 -4.72
C LYS A 160 -12.74 19.98 -3.88
N TRP A 161 -12.95 20.23 -2.58
CA TRP A 161 -11.89 20.72 -1.70
C TRP A 161 -10.71 19.74 -1.63
N PHE A 162 -10.98 18.44 -1.60
CA PHE A 162 -9.91 17.45 -1.65
C PHE A 162 -9.15 17.52 -2.97
N ARG A 163 -9.86 17.62 -4.11
CA ARG A 163 -9.24 17.78 -5.44
C ARG A 163 -8.37 19.03 -5.50
N ASP A 164 -8.90 20.18 -5.04
CA ASP A 164 -8.18 21.45 -5.06
C ASP A 164 -6.91 21.38 -4.19
N ALA A 165 -6.99 20.68 -3.04
CA ALA A 165 -5.83 20.49 -2.17
C ALA A 165 -4.73 19.65 -2.86
N ILE A 166 -5.09 18.54 -3.51
CA ILE A 166 -4.12 17.71 -4.22
C ILE A 166 -3.52 18.47 -5.41
N ASN A 167 -4.34 19.19 -6.21
CA ASN A 167 -3.85 20.01 -7.31
C ASN A 167 -2.87 21.09 -6.82
N PHE A 168 -3.22 21.81 -5.75
CA PHE A 168 -2.34 22.81 -5.14
C PHE A 168 -0.99 22.20 -4.71
N LEU A 169 -1.01 21.03 -4.11
CA LEU A 169 0.22 20.35 -3.67
C LEU A 169 1.04 19.80 -4.85
N CYS A 170 0.40 19.35 -5.93
CA CYS A 170 1.10 19.03 -7.17
C CYS A 170 1.83 20.25 -7.75
N ASP A 171 1.15 21.38 -7.82
CA ASP A 171 1.75 22.65 -8.29
C ASP A 171 2.88 23.11 -7.36
N TYR A 172 2.73 22.94 -6.04
CA TYR A 172 3.79 23.22 -5.08
C TYR A 172 5.05 22.39 -5.38
N VAL A 173 4.92 21.07 -5.51
CA VAL A 173 6.02 20.15 -5.80
C VAL A 173 6.73 20.53 -7.11
N ARG A 174 5.95 20.86 -8.15
CA ARG A 174 6.47 21.31 -9.46
C ARG A 174 7.21 22.65 -9.35
N ALA A 175 6.63 23.62 -8.62
CA ALA A 175 7.25 24.94 -8.41
C ALA A 175 8.58 24.85 -7.65
N GLN A 176 8.66 23.94 -6.67
CA GLN A 176 9.90 23.64 -5.94
C GLN A 176 10.87 22.77 -6.75
N LYS A 177 10.47 22.22 -7.90
CA LYS A 177 11.24 21.27 -8.73
C LYS A 177 11.64 20.01 -7.97
N TYR A 178 10.78 19.55 -7.08
CA TYR A 178 11.00 18.31 -6.35
C TYR A 178 10.73 17.09 -7.26
N ASP A 179 11.62 16.10 -7.19
CA ASP A 179 11.42 14.79 -7.82
C ASP A 179 10.59 13.91 -6.87
N LEU A 180 9.30 14.23 -6.78
CA LEU A 180 8.36 13.60 -5.86
C LEU A 180 7.03 13.35 -6.58
N ARG A 181 6.42 12.19 -6.30
CA ARG A 181 5.09 11.84 -6.77
C ARG A 181 4.19 11.50 -5.60
N PHE A 182 2.89 11.65 -5.76
CA PHE A 182 1.91 11.38 -4.75
C PHE A 182 1.28 10.00 -4.91
N ALA A 183 0.95 9.34 -3.80
CA ALA A 183 0.20 8.12 -3.77
C ALA A 183 -0.97 8.27 -2.79
N LEU A 184 -2.19 8.08 -3.27
CA LEU A 184 -3.40 8.19 -2.47
C LEU A 184 -3.77 6.81 -1.93
N GLU A 185 -4.14 6.76 -0.66
CA GLU A 185 -4.45 5.52 0.04
C GLU A 185 -5.94 5.44 0.35
N PRO A 186 -6.68 4.56 -0.33
CA PRO A 186 -8.11 4.37 -0.08
C PRO A 186 -8.33 3.56 1.21
N LYS A 187 -9.37 3.94 1.97
CA LYS A 187 -9.88 3.21 3.12
C LYS A 187 -11.40 3.37 3.21
N PRO A 188 -12.18 2.31 3.49
CA PRO A 188 -13.64 2.42 3.47
C PRO A 188 -14.22 3.13 4.67
N ASN A 189 -13.67 2.91 5.85
CA ASN A 189 -14.11 3.47 7.12
C ASN A 189 -12.97 3.44 8.15
N GLU A 190 -13.25 3.88 9.39
CA GLU A 190 -12.31 3.95 10.49
C GLU A 190 -11.10 4.88 10.19
N PRO A 191 -10.92 5.90 11.06
CA PRO A 191 -11.68 6.21 12.30
C PRO A 191 -13.00 6.96 12.07
N ARG A 192 -13.34 7.36 10.82
CA ARG A 192 -14.66 7.91 10.48
C ARG A 192 -15.63 6.78 10.18
N GLY A 193 -16.94 7.03 10.32
CA GLY A 193 -17.98 6.08 9.93
C GLY A 193 -17.90 5.71 8.46
N ASP A 194 -17.73 6.74 7.59
CA ASP A 194 -17.50 6.61 6.15
C ASP A 194 -16.36 7.53 5.74
N ILE A 195 -15.40 7.00 4.96
CA ILE A 195 -14.29 7.74 4.39
C ILE A 195 -14.53 7.98 2.89
N PHE A 196 -14.17 9.17 2.38
CA PHE A 196 -14.29 9.49 0.97
C PHE A 196 -13.33 8.66 0.12
N LEU A 197 -13.77 8.28 -1.08
CA LEU A 197 -12.99 7.52 -2.04
C LEU A 197 -12.50 6.17 -1.48
N PRO A 198 -13.41 5.32 -1.03
CA PRO A 198 -13.14 4.21 -0.12
C PRO A 198 -12.41 3.01 -0.73
N THR A 199 -12.26 2.95 -2.05
CA THR A 199 -11.63 1.80 -2.75
C THR A 199 -10.68 2.28 -3.84
N ILE A 200 -9.81 1.35 -4.30
CA ILE A 200 -8.88 1.57 -5.41
C ILE A 200 -9.60 2.17 -6.63
N GLY A 201 -10.75 1.63 -7.02
CA GLY A 201 -11.50 2.12 -8.18
C GLY A 201 -12.05 3.54 -8.00
N HIS A 202 -12.57 3.89 -6.80
CA HIS A 202 -13.01 5.26 -6.51
C HIS A 202 -11.83 6.23 -6.58
N MET A 203 -10.70 5.84 -6.01
CA MET A 203 -9.50 6.68 -5.99
C MET A 203 -8.91 6.86 -7.39
N LEU A 204 -8.92 5.83 -8.25
CA LEU A 204 -8.54 5.94 -9.66
C LEU A 204 -9.44 6.93 -10.41
N ALA A 205 -10.75 6.82 -10.25
CA ALA A 205 -11.69 7.75 -10.86
C ALA A 205 -11.44 9.20 -10.42
N PHE A 206 -11.11 9.42 -9.15
CA PHE A 206 -10.74 10.72 -8.62
C PHE A 206 -9.42 11.23 -9.22
N ILE A 207 -8.38 10.40 -9.29
CA ILE A 207 -7.07 10.76 -9.85
C ILE A 207 -7.22 11.30 -11.28
N TYR A 208 -8.07 10.71 -12.10
CA TYR A 208 -8.31 11.18 -13.47
C TYR A 208 -9.07 12.51 -13.57
N THR A 209 -9.55 13.04 -12.45
CA THR A 209 -10.14 14.40 -12.41
C THR A 209 -9.15 15.49 -11.98
N LEU A 210 -7.93 15.12 -11.63
CA LEU A 210 -6.87 16.05 -11.22
C LEU A 210 -6.27 16.78 -12.44
N GLU A 211 -5.63 17.91 -12.18
CA GLU A 211 -4.93 18.69 -13.22
C GLU A 211 -3.61 18.01 -13.64
N HIS A 212 -2.98 17.29 -12.71
CA HIS A 212 -1.72 16.57 -12.91
C HIS A 212 -1.87 15.08 -12.55
N PRO A 213 -2.72 14.33 -13.27
CA PRO A 213 -2.97 12.94 -12.94
C PRO A 213 -1.73 12.04 -13.10
N GLU A 214 -0.74 12.44 -13.90
CA GLU A 214 0.52 11.72 -14.07
C GLU A 214 1.40 11.74 -12.82
N MET A 215 1.26 12.75 -11.97
CA MET A 215 2.00 12.88 -10.71
C MET A 215 1.37 12.08 -9.57
N VAL A 216 0.14 11.59 -9.74
CA VAL A 216 -0.64 10.98 -8.68
C VAL A 216 -1.00 9.55 -9.03
N GLY A 217 -0.73 8.63 -8.12
CA GLY A 217 -1.06 7.22 -8.20
C GLY A 217 -1.69 6.74 -6.89
N LEU A 218 -1.58 5.45 -6.65
CA LEU A 218 -2.20 4.74 -5.55
C LEU A 218 -1.17 4.18 -4.58
N ASN A 219 -1.56 4.15 -3.31
CA ASN A 219 -0.99 3.34 -2.24
C ASN A 219 -2.09 2.42 -1.69
N PRO A 220 -2.45 1.31 -2.36
CA PRO A 220 -3.43 0.39 -1.81
C PRO A 220 -2.85 -0.37 -0.63
N GLU A 221 -3.73 -0.68 0.34
CA GLU A 221 -3.42 -1.49 1.51
C GLU A 221 -4.31 -2.72 1.59
N VAL A 222 -3.70 -3.87 1.93
CA VAL A 222 -4.40 -5.18 1.98
C VAL A 222 -5.62 -5.13 2.90
N ALA A 223 -5.44 -4.64 4.13
CA ALA A 223 -6.51 -4.60 5.13
C ALA A 223 -7.69 -3.75 4.70
N HIS A 224 -7.44 -2.61 4.05
CA HIS A 224 -8.47 -1.65 3.66
C HIS A 224 -9.45 -2.24 2.65
N ASP A 225 -8.98 -2.90 1.60
CA ASP A 225 -9.86 -3.57 0.64
C ASP A 225 -10.60 -4.75 1.27
N GLN A 226 -9.92 -5.54 2.14
CA GLN A 226 -10.54 -6.65 2.86
C GLN A 226 -11.63 -6.19 3.85
N MET A 227 -11.47 -5.02 4.49
CA MET A 227 -12.53 -4.40 5.30
C MET A 227 -13.78 -4.11 4.48
N ALA A 228 -13.63 -3.75 3.22
CA ALA A 228 -14.74 -3.54 2.27
C ALA A 228 -15.28 -4.84 1.67
N GLY A 229 -14.72 -6.00 2.01
CA GLY A 229 -15.10 -7.31 1.45
C GLY A 229 -14.66 -7.51 0.00
N LEU A 230 -13.60 -6.80 -0.43
CA LEU A 230 -13.06 -6.84 -1.79
C LEU A 230 -11.85 -7.77 -1.87
N ASP A 231 -11.56 -8.26 -3.09
CA ASP A 231 -10.32 -8.94 -3.41
C ASP A 231 -9.22 -7.92 -3.71
N PHE A 232 -8.26 -7.83 -2.82
CA PHE A 232 -7.15 -6.88 -2.93
C PHE A 232 -6.31 -7.06 -4.20
N THR A 233 -6.09 -8.33 -4.60
CA THR A 233 -5.29 -8.65 -5.80
C THR A 233 -5.94 -8.08 -7.07
N HIS A 234 -7.27 -8.10 -7.17
CA HIS A 234 -8.00 -7.50 -8.29
C HIS A 234 -7.82 -5.98 -8.33
N GLY A 235 -7.89 -5.30 -7.18
CA GLY A 235 -7.67 -3.86 -7.10
C GLY A 235 -6.25 -3.47 -7.49
N VAL A 236 -5.24 -4.18 -6.99
CA VAL A 236 -3.84 -3.97 -7.35
C VAL A 236 -3.58 -4.25 -8.83
N ALA A 237 -4.22 -5.28 -9.40
CA ALA A 237 -4.12 -5.57 -10.84
C ALA A 237 -4.65 -4.41 -11.69
N GLN A 238 -5.77 -3.79 -11.29
CA GLN A 238 -6.30 -2.59 -11.95
C GLN A 238 -5.30 -1.42 -11.84
N ALA A 239 -4.74 -1.18 -10.66
CA ALA A 239 -3.75 -0.12 -10.46
C ALA A 239 -2.48 -0.33 -11.31
N LEU A 240 -2.03 -1.58 -11.48
CA LEU A 240 -0.89 -1.93 -12.34
C LEU A 240 -1.22 -1.72 -13.82
N GLU A 241 -2.40 -2.13 -14.28
CA GLU A 241 -2.82 -1.98 -15.68
C GLU A 241 -2.89 -0.51 -16.09
N GLU A 242 -3.33 0.36 -15.18
CA GLU A 242 -3.38 1.81 -15.38
C GLU A 242 -2.04 2.53 -15.16
N GLY A 243 -0.98 1.81 -14.76
CA GLY A 243 0.32 2.40 -14.43
C GLY A 243 0.29 3.32 -13.20
N LYS A 244 -0.67 3.09 -12.29
CA LYS A 244 -0.94 3.92 -11.12
C LYS A 244 -0.54 3.29 -9.79
N LEU A 245 0.04 2.10 -9.76
CA LEU A 245 0.57 1.52 -8.53
C LEU A 245 1.91 2.17 -8.18
N PHE A 246 1.90 3.20 -7.31
CA PHE A 246 3.10 3.95 -6.93
C PHE A 246 3.72 3.44 -5.64
N HIS A 247 2.92 2.92 -4.73
CA HIS A 247 3.31 2.31 -3.48
C HIS A 247 2.36 1.15 -3.14
N VAL A 248 2.65 0.34 -2.15
CA VAL A 248 1.75 -0.70 -1.64
C VAL A 248 2.03 -0.98 -0.19
N ASP A 249 0.98 -1.10 0.60
CA ASP A 249 1.05 -1.45 2.01
C ASP A 249 0.61 -2.90 2.25
N LEU A 250 1.53 -3.65 2.83
CA LEU A 250 1.43 -5.08 3.04
C LEU A 250 1.13 -5.37 4.52
N ASN A 251 -0.02 -5.93 4.77
CA ASN A 251 -0.45 -6.40 6.09
C ASN A 251 -1.38 -7.60 5.97
N ALA A 252 -2.13 -7.90 7.00
CA ALA A 252 -3.17 -8.93 6.99
C ALA A 252 -4.35 -8.50 7.86
N GLN A 253 -5.54 -9.00 7.52
CA GLN A 253 -6.81 -8.61 8.10
C GLN A 253 -7.72 -9.82 8.25
N LYS A 254 -8.42 -9.93 9.38
CA LYS A 254 -9.49 -10.90 9.56
C LYS A 254 -10.80 -10.37 8.97
N PRO A 255 -11.56 -11.20 8.24
CA PRO A 255 -12.84 -10.77 7.68
C PRO A 255 -13.79 -10.19 8.74
N GLY A 256 -14.47 -9.08 8.40
CA GLY A 256 -15.47 -8.45 9.26
C GLY A 256 -14.91 -7.81 10.53
N ARG A 257 -13.65 -7.41 10.53
CA ARG A 257 -13.02 -6.63 11.60
C ARG A 257 -12.67 -5.24 11.11
N PHE A 258 -12.49 -4.30 12.06
CA PHE A 258 -11.79 -3.05 11.80
C PHE A 258 -10.32 -3.34 11.53
N ASP A 259 -9.62 -2.32 11.08
CA ASP A 259 -8.22 -2.40 10.74
C ASP A 259 -7.37 -2.97 11.88
N GLN A 260 -6.68 -4.06 11.59
CA GLN A 260 -5.91 -4.78 12.60
C GLN A 260 -4.41 -4.69 12.38
N ASP A 261 -3.96 -4.27 11.21
CA ASP A 261 -2.55 -4.16 10.84
C ASP A 261 -1.72 -5.38 11.23
N LEU A 262 -2.28 -6.58 10.97
CA LEU A 262 -1.62 -7.83 11.32
C LEU A 262 -0.46 -8.10 10.37
N ARG A 263 0.46 -8.96 10.80
CA ARG A 263 1.63 -9.35 10.02
C ARG A 263 1.25 -9.91 8.66
N PHE A 264 1.92 -9.45 7.61
CA PHE A 264 1.67 -9.88 6.24
C PHE A 264 1.59 -11.41 6.07
N GLY A 265 0.51 -11.87 5.46
CA GLY A 265 0.24 -13.28 5.17
C GLY A 265 -0.17 -14.14 6.37
N SER A 266 -0.38 -13.55 7.57
CA SER A 266 -0.75 -14.32 8.77
C SER A 266 -2.19 -14.81 8.76
N GLU A 267 -3.10 -14.14 8.05
CA GLU A 267 -4.53 -14.46 8.06
C GLU A 267 -5.01 -15.05 6.73
N ASP A 268 -4.53 -14.53 5.60
CA ASP A 268 -4.86 -15.01 4.26
C ASP A 268 -3.58 -15.31 3.47
N LEU A 269 -3.04 -16.51 3.68
CA LEU A 269 -1.83 -16.96 2.99
C LEU A 269 -2.02 -17.10 1.47
N LYS A 270 -3.22 -17.54 1.04
CA LYS A 270 -3.53 -17.74 -0.38
C LYS A 270 -3.67 -16.41 -1.12
N GLY A 271 -4.37 -15.44 -0.53
CA GLY A 271 -4.47 -14.08 -1.06
C GLY A 271 -3.09 -13.40 -1.11
N ALA A 272 -2.30 -13.50 -0.03
CA ALA A 272 -0.93 -12.99 0.00
C ALA A 272 -0.04 -13.62 -1.10
N PHE A 273 -0.19 -14.93 -1.38
CA PHE A 273 0.52 -15.59 -2.47
C PHE A 273 0.14 -15.01 -3.85
N PHE A 274 -1.15 -14.82 -4.13
CA PHE A 274 -1.58 -14.27 -5.40
C PHE A 274 -1.17 -12.82 -5.58
N LEU A 275 -1.16 -12.03 -4.50
CA LEU A 275 -0.62 -10.67 -4.53
C LEU A 275 0.88 -10.67 -4.86
N VAL A 276 1.69 -11.47 -4.15
CA VAL A 276 3.13 -11.58 -4.44
C VAL A 276 3.35 -12.03 -5.88
N ARG A 277 2.59 -13.04 -6.35
CA ARG A 277 2.66 -13.50 -7.73
C ARG A 277 2.35 -12.37 -8.72
N LEU A 278 1.30 -11.59 -8.50
CA LEU A 278 0.96 -10.47 -9.36
C LEU A 278 2.11 -9.44 -9.45
N LEU A 279 2.69 -9.07 -8.32
CA LEU A 279 3.79 -8.09 -8.26
C LEU A 279 5.07 -8.62 -8.94
N GLU A 280 5.42 -9.89 -8.68
CA GLU A 280 6.63 -10.50 -9.27
C GLU A 280 6.47 -10.77 -10.78
N ASP A 281 5.30 -11.27 -11.22
CA ASP A 281 5.00 -11.50 -12.65
C ASP A 281 4.97 -10.16 -13.43
N ALA A 282 4.46 -9.08 -12.82
CA ALA A 282 4.50 -7.73 -13.37
C ALA A 282 5.91 -7.09 -13.30
N ARG A 283 6.87 -7.72 -12.63
CA ARG A 283 8.21 -7.15 -12.36
C ARG A 283 8.13 -5.76 -11.73
N TRP A 284 7.17 -5.59 -10.83
CA TRP A 284 7.01 -4.31 -10.17
C TRP A 284 8.18 -4.02 -9.22
N THR A 285 8.78 -2.83 -9.35
CA THR A 285 10.01 -2.45 -8.66
C THR A 285 9.80 -1.52 -7.47
N GLY A 286 8.55 -1.18 -7.15
CA GLY A 286 8.22 -0.30 -6.01
C GLY A 286 8.56 -0.93 -4.65
N MET A 287 8.42 -0.13 -3.61
CA MET A 287 8.69 -0.54 -2.23
C MET A 287 7.63 -1.54 -1.73
N ARG A 288 8.07 -2.59 -1.06
CA ARG A 288 7.23 -3.52 -0.30
C ARG A 288 7.16 -2.99 1.12
N HIS A 289 6.24 -2.08 1.35
CA HIS A 289 6.03 -1.48 2.67
C HIS A 289 5.17 -2.40 3.54
N PHE A 290 5.55 -2.57 4.80
CA PHE A 290 4.74 -3.30 5.77
C PHE A 290 4.08 -2.28 6.70
N ASP A 291 2.85 -1.88 6.37
CA ASP A 291 2.01 -1.10 7.27
C ASP A 291 1.25 -2.04 8.20
N SER A 292 1.96 -2.44 9.23
CA SER A 292 1.50 -3.42 10.20
C SER A 292 2.37 -3.34 11.46
N HIS A 293 1.90 -3.92 12.55
CA HIS A 293 2.61 -3.85 13.82
C HIS A 293 2.57 -5.16 14.61
N ALA A 294 3.50 -5.30 15.57
CA ALA A 294 3.53 -6.42 16.48
C ALA A 294 2.30 -6.43 17.40
N TYR A 295 1.83 -7.61 17.78
CA TYR A 295 0.76 -7.75 18.75
C TYR A 295 1.05 -6.97 20.03
N ARG A 296 -0.02 -6.50 20.70
CA ARG A 296 0.09 -5.81 21.98
C ARG A 296 0.77 -6.65 23.06
N THR A 297 0.74 -7.98 22.96
CA THR A 297 1.38 -8.92 23.89
C THR A 297 2.90 -8.95 23.81
N GLU A 298 3.49 -8.39 22.76
CA GLU A 298 4.92 -8.49 22.49
C GLU A 298 5.73 -7.41 23.21
N ASP A 299 6.98 -7.77 23.55
CA ASP A 299 8.04 -6.85 23.99
C ASP A 299 8.81 -6.27 22.77
N GLU A 300 9.96 -5.59 23.02
CA GLU A 300 10.80 -5.05 21.96
C GLU A 300 11.34 -6.15 21.04
N GLN A 301 11.72 -7.32 21.58
CA GLN A 301 12.20 -8.41 20.75
C GLN A 301 11.12 -8.93 19.80
N GLY A 302 9.88 -9.06 20.29
CA GLY A 302 8.74 -9.46 19.47
C GLY A 302 8.43 -8.49 18.34
N VAL A 303 8.74 -7.19 18.49
CA VAL A 303 8.64 -6.22 17.38
C VAL A 303 9.63 -6.57 16.25
N TRP A 304 10.86 -6.93 16.59
CA TRP A 304 11.86 -7.30 15.59
C TRP A 304 11.59 -8.66 14.96
N ASP A 305 11.05 -9.59 15.73
CA ASP A 305 10.57 -10.90 15.22
C ASP A 305 9.40 -10.71 14.25
N PHE A 306 8.50 -9.78 14.54
CA PHE A 306 7.42 -9.37 13.65
C PHE A 306 7.98 -8.80 12.33
N ALA A 307 8.93 -7.86 12.39
CA ALA A 307 9.51 -7.24 11.21
C ALA A 307 10.26 -8.27 10.34
N ALA A 308 11.12 -9.07 10.96
CA ALA A 308 11.83 -10.16 10.28
C ALA A 308 10.86 -11.17 9.66
N GLY A 309 9.80 -11.54 10.40
CA GLY A 309 8.76 -12.47 9.96
C GLY A 309 7.98 -11.97 8.76
N SER A 310 7.64 -10.67 8.70
CA SER A 310 6.94 -10.04 7.58
C SER A 310 7.76 -10.15 6.28
N MET A 311 9.02 -9.72 6.32
CA MET A 311 9.94 -9.82 5.18
C MET A 311 10.18 -11.27 4.75
N ARG A 312 10.38 -12.17 5.72
CA ARG A 312 10.61 -13.58 5.46
C ARG A 312 9.39 -14.26 4.82
N THR A 313 8.18 -13.89 5.24
CA THR A 313 6.94 -14.39 4.61
C THR A 313 6.86 -14.00 3.14
N TYR A 314 7.16 -12.74 2.81
CA TYR A 314 7.20 -12.31 1.41
C TYR A 314 8.21 -13.15 0.59
N LEU A 315 9.42 -13.36 1.08
CA LEU A 315 10.45 -14.15 0.39
C LEU A 315 10.05 -15.62 0.20
N ASN A 316 9.43 -16.23 1.21
CA ASN A 316 8.88 -17.57 1.08
C ASN A 316 7.80 -17.66 0.00
N LEU A 317 6.89 -16.67 -0.05
CA LEU A 317 5.86 -16.62 -1.08
C LEU A 317 6.46 -16.37 -2.46
N LYS A 318 7.49 -15.52 -2.57
CA LYS A 318 8.23 -15.31 -3.82
C LYS A 318 8.87 -16.60 -4.35
N ASP A 319 9.47 -17.43 -3.48
CA ASP A 319 9.97 -18.76 -3.86
C ASP A 319 8.83 -19.66 -4.35
N LYS A 320 7.68 -19.65 -3.65
CA LYS A 320 6.48 -20.37 -4.09
C LYS A 320 5.98 -19.91 -5.46
N VAL A 321 6.06 -18.61 -5.76
CA VAL A 321 5.74 -18.07 -7.10
C VAL A 321 6.67 -18.65 -8.16
N ALA A 322 7.97 -18.71 -7.89
CA ALA A 322 8.93 -19.31 -8.83
C ALA A 322 8.62 -20.79 -9.09
N ARG A 323 8.29 -21.56 -8.06
CA ARG A 323 7.87 -22.97 -8.19
C ARG A 323 6.55 -23.11 -8.95
N PHE A 324 5.56 -22.28 -8.67
CA PHE A 324 4.28 -22.25 -9.37
C PHE A 324 4.49 -22.01 -10.88
N ASN A 325 5.35 -21.07 -11.23
CA ASN A 325 5.67 -20.73 -12.60
C ASN A 325 6.53 -21.81 -13.32
N ALA A 326 7.22 -22.67 -12.57
CA ALA A 326 8.02 -23.77 -13.10
C ALA A 326 7.27 -25.13 -13.13
N ASP A 327 6.13 -25.26 -12.44
CA ASP A 327 5.39 -26.51 -12.32
C ASP A 327 4.73 -26.89 -13.66
N ALA A 328 5.09 -28.06 -14.20
CA ALA A 328 4.68 -28.50 -15.54
C ALA A 328 3.15 -28.72 -15.63
N GLU A 329 2.51 -29.26 -14.58
CA GLU A 329 1.08 -29.52 -14.59
C GLU A 329 0.29 -28.19 -14.53
N ILE A 330 0.69 -27.30 -13.64
CA ILE A 330 0.09 -25.95 -13.52
C ILE A 330 0.24 -25.19 -14.84
N GLN A 331 1.44 -25.18 -15.42
CA GLN A 331 1.68 -24.47 -16.68
C GLN A 331 0.96 -25.12 -17.86
N GLY A 332 0.77 -26.45 -17.85
CA GLY A 332 -0.05 -27.15 -18.85
C GLY A 332 -1.50 -26.66 -18.80
N LEU A 333 -2.13 -26.64 -17.62
CA LEU A 333 -3.50 -26.18 -17.43
C LEU A 333 -3.66 -24.69 -17.79
N LEU A 334 -2.73 -23.84 -17.35
CA LEU A 334 -2.72 -22.43 -17.71
C LEU A 334 -2.50 -22.21 -19.20
N GLY A 335 -1.67 -23.06 -19.85
CA GLY A 335 -1.43 -23.05 -21.29
C GLY A 335 -2.71 -23.35 -22.08
N GLU A 336 -3.50 -24.33 -21.65
CA GLU A 336 -4.82 -24.62 -22.23
C GLU A 336 -5.78 -23.45 -22.12
N LEU A 337 -5.85 -22.79 -20.95
CA LEU A 337 -6.68 -21.61 -20.75
C LEU A 337 -6.24 -20.43 -21.64
N ARG A 338 -4.94 -20.19 -21.73
CA ARG A 338 -4.36 -19.15 -22.60
C ARG A 338 -4.64 -19.44 -24.07
N SER A 339 -4.51 -20.69 -24.51
CA SER A 339 -4.77 -21.07 -25.90
C SER A 339 -6.22 -20.79 -26.32
N ARG A 340 -7.17 -20.95 -25.40
CA ARG A 340 -8.57 -20.59 -25.63
C ARG A 340 -8.79 -19.08 -25.77
N GLY A 341 -7.99 -18.26 -25.10
CA GLY A 341 -7.99 -16.80 -25.24
C GLY A 341 -7.20 -16.29 -26.44
N ALA A 342 -6.25 -17.07 -26.96
CA ALA A 342 -5.32 -16.63 -28.00
C ALA A 342 -5.98 -16.36 -29.37
N THR A 343 -7.11 -17.00 -29.67
CA THR A 343 -7.92 -16.73 -30.87
C THR A 343 -8.59 -15.37 -30.88
N LEU A 344 -8.74 -14.74 -29.70
CA LEU A 344 -9.23 -13.37 -29.51
C LEU A 344 -8.11 -12.42 -29.04
N GLY A 345 -6.87 -12.83 -29.14
CA GLY A 345 -5.68 -12.16 -28.55
C GLY A 345 -5.34 -10.78 -29.10
N GLN A 346 -6.23 -10.17 -29.85
CA GLN A 346 -6.20 -8.75 -30.17
C GLN A 346 -7.38 -8.07 -29.46
N ARG A 347 -7.13 -6.92 -28.84
CA ARG A 347 -8.20 -6.06 -28.33
C ARG A 347 -9.20 -5.84 -29.46
N VAL A 348 -10.43 -6.35 -29.31
CA VAL A 348 -11.51 -6.12 -30.28
C VAL A 348 -11.77 -4.62 -30.35
N ARG A 349 -11.45 -4.01 -31.49
CA ARG A 349 -11.71 -2.60 -31.73
C ARG A 349 -12.94 -2.50 -32.63
N TYR A 350 -13.83 -1.58 -32.33
CA TYR A 350 -14.97 -1.33 -33.17
C TYR A 350 -14.54 -0.88 -34.59
N SER A 351 -15.06 -1.56 -35.57
CA SER A 351 -15.18 -1.10 -36.94
C SER A 351 -16.48 -1.70 -37.53
N ASP A 352 -17.03 -1.08 -38.58
CA ASP A 352 -18.22 -1.64 -39.22
C ASP A 352 -17.99 -3.05 -39.78
N ALA A 353 -16.77 -3.34 -40.25
CA ALA A 353 -16.39 -4.65 -40.71
C ALA A 353 -16.37 -5.66 -39.55
N GLU A 354 -15.71 -5.34 -38.46
CA GLU A 354 -15.64 -6.19 -37.25
C GLU A 354 -17.03 -6.43 -36.66
N ALA A 355 -17.85 -5.38 -36.54
CA ALA A 355 -19.22 -5.53 -36.06
C ALA A 355 -20.06 -6.45 -36.94
N ARG A 356 -19.91 -6.39 -38.26
CA ARG A 356 -20.57 -7.33 -39.20
C ARG A 356 -20.02 -8.76 -39.05
N ALA A 357 -18.71 -8.91 -38.87
CA ALA A 357 -18.08 -10.23 -38.70
C ALA A 357 -18.61 -10.91 -37.43
N ILE A 358 -18.60 -10.20 -36.27
CA ILE A 358 -19.11 -10.71 -34.99
C ILE A 358 -20.61 -11.09 -35.09
N ARG A 359 -21.43 -10.26 -35.76
CA ARG A 359 -22.87 -10.55 -35.94
C ARG A 359 -23.12 -11.77 -36.84
N ALA A 360 -22.21 -12.06 -37.76
CA ALA A 360 -22.33 -13.21 -38.67
C ALA A 360 -21.74 -14.51 -38.08
N GLU A 361 -20.95 -14.40 -37.00
CA GLU A 361 -20.31 -15.54 -36.37
C GLU A 361 -21.35 -16.49 -35.76
N ARG A 362 -21.11 -17.78 -35.91
CA ARG A 362 -21.96 -18.83 -35.35
C ARG A 362 -21.20 -19.54 -34.23
N PHE A 363 -21.84 -19.66 -33.09
CA PHE A 363 -21.29 -20.31 -31.92
C PHE A 363 -21.99 -21.64 -31.67
N ASP A 364 -21.23 -22.68 -31.36
CA ASP A 364 -21.75 -23.91 -30.77
C ASP A 364 -21.97 -23.64 -29.26
N LEU A 365 -23.15 -23.16 -28.92
CA LEU A 365 -23.49 -22.78 -27.55
C LEU A 365 -23.53 -24.00 -26.61
N ASP A 366 -23.85 -25.19 -27.12
CA ASP A 366 -23.93 -26.39 -26.28
C ASP A 366 -22.54 -26.87 -25.90
N ALA A 367 -21.56 -26.83 -26.83
CA ALA A 367 -20.17 -27.07 -26.55
C ALA A 367 -19.59 -26.02 -25.58
N LEU A 368 -19.96 -24.74 -25.71
CA LEU A 368 -19.52 -23.69 -24.80
C LEU A 368 -20.10 -23.87 -23.39
N ARG A 369 -21.38 -24.23 -23.26
CA ARG A 369 -22.06 -24.41 -21.98
C ARG A 369 -21.54 -25.59 -21.16
N THR A 370 -21.09 -26.65 -21.82
CA THR A 370 -20.62 -27.87 -21.17
C THR A 370 -19.12 -27.90 -20.92
N ARG A 371 -18.39 -26.87 -21.38
CA ARG A 371 -16.93 -26.80 -21.27
C ARG A 371 -16.48 -26.55 -19.83
N GLY A 372 -15.63 -27.44 -19.31
CA GLY A 372 -14.90 -27.23 -18.05
C GLY A 372 -13.67 -26.34 -18.22
N TYR A 373 -13.22 -25.68 -17.15
CA TYR A 373 -12.08 -24.76 -17.13
C TYR A 373 -10.94 -25.22 -16.20
N ALA A 374 -11.07 -26.37 -15.54
CA ALA A 374 -10.08 -26.96 -14.64
C ALA A 374 -9.67 -26.05 -13.45
N TYR A 375 -10.52 -25.11 -13.05
CA TYR A 375 -10.21 -24.19 -11.94
C TYR A 375 -10.04 -24.92 -10.62
N GLU A 376 -10.88 -25.92 -10.32
CA GLU A 376 -10.75 -26.74 -9.12
C GLU A 376 -9.37 -27.44 -9.05
N ARG A 377 -8.90 -27.97 -10.18
CA ARG A 377 -7.58 -28.62 -10.24
C ARG A 377 -6.45 -27.59 -10.03
N LEU A 378 -6.51 -26.43 -10.67
CA LEU A 378 -5.53 -25.35 -10.49
C LEU A 378 -5.51 -24.85 -9.05
N ASP A 379 -6.68 -24.72 -8.44
CA ASP A 379 -6.79 -24.29 -7.05
C ASP A 379 -6.19 -25.32 -6.09
N GLN A 380 -6.51 -26.61 -6.28
CA GLN A 380 -5.93 -27.69 -5.47
C GLN A 380 -4.40 -27.75 -5.59
N LEU A 381 -3.86 -27.62 -6.81
CA LEU A 381 -2.41 -27.59 -7.03
C LEU A 381 -1.74 -26.39 -6.35
N THR A 382 -2.42 -25.22 -6.35
CA THR A 382 -1.95 -24.05 -5.61
C THR A 382 -1.90 -24.32 -4.12
N MET A 383 -2.94 -24.93 -3.55
CA MET A 383 -2.97 -25.29 -2.14
C MET A 383 -1.86 -26.29 -1.78
N GLU A 384 -1.65 -27.33 -2.58
CA GLU A 384 -0.57 -28.31 -2.39
C GLU A 384 0.81 -27.64 -2.39
N LEU A 385 1.03 -26.70 -3.31
CA LEU A 385 2.26 -25.90 -3.37
C LEU A 385 2.45 -25.06 -2.11
N LEU A 386 1.41 -24.38 -1.63
CA LEU A 386 1.47 -23.55 -0.42
C LEU A 386 1.73 -24.41 0.82
N MET A 387 1.11 -25.56 0.92
CA MET A 387 1.33 -26.53 2.00
C MET A 387 2.72 -27.22 1.94
N GLY A 388 3.46 -27.08 0.85
CA GLY A 388 4.79 -27.65 0.70
C GLY A 388 4.82 -29.14 0.38
N VAL A 389 3.71 -29.70 -0.07
CA VAL A 389 3.62 -31.11 -0.51
C VAL A 389 3.85 -31.27 -2.02
N ARG A 390 4.07 -30.13 -2.70
CA ARG A 390 4.40 -30.05 -4.12
C ARG A 390 5.59 -29.15 -4.37
#